data_aa1591589b538d8e43ad553742722ff3
#
_entry.id   aa1591589b538d8e43ad553742722ff3
#
_cell.length_a   1.000
_cell.length_b   1.000
_cell.length_c   1.000
_cell.angle_alpha   90.00
_cell.angle_beta   90.00
_cell.angle_gamma   90.00
#
_symmetry.space_group_name_H-M   'P 1'
#
loop_
_entity.id
_entity.type
_entity.pdbx_description
1 polymer ?
#
loop_
_entity_poly.entity_id
_entity_poly.type
_entity_poly.pdbx_seq_one_letter_code
_entity_poly.pdbx_strand_id
1 'polypeptide(L)'
;MNTVEVYTRPWCGFCSMVKRLLNKKDISFIEIDVGTNPQLKKAMVEKSNRHTFPQVFLNGEHIGDCMELYDLDRKGLFDKLFLS
;
A
#
# COMPACT_ATOMS: atom_id res chain seq x y z
N MET A 1 -7.76 -12.62 10.08
CA MET A 1 -6.53 -12.40 9.32
C MET A 1 -6.67 -11.20 8.41
N ASN A 2 -5.63 -10.37 8.35
CA ASN A 2 -5.68 -9.17 7.50
C ASN A 2 -5.10 -9.47 6.12
N THR A 3 -5.75 -8.93 5.09
CA THR A 3 -5.24 -8.96 3.72
C THR A 3 -4.74 -7.57 3.38
N VAL A 4 -3.45 -7.47 3.07
CA VAL A 4 -2.80 -6.22 2.70
C VAL A 4 -2.43 -6.27 1.23
N GLU A 5 -2.89 -5.29 0.47
CA GLU A 5 -2.57 -5.18 -0.96
C GLU A 5 -1.86 -3.87 -1.23
N VAL A 6 -0.78 -3.93 -1.99
CA VAL A 6 0.02 -2.76 -2.35
C VAL A 6 0.08 -2.66 -3.86
N TYR A 7 -0.49 -1.60 -4.40
CA TYR A 7 -0.41 -1.32 -5.84
C TYR A 7 0.87 -0.57 -6.12
N THR A 8 1.69 -1.12 -7.00
CA THR A 8 3.02 -0.60 -7.32
C THR A 8 3.21 -0.44 -8.82
N ARG A 9 4.30 0.19 -9.20
CA ARG A 9 4.77 0.25 -10.59
C ARG A 9 6.28 0.13 -10.62
N PRO A 10 6.88 -0.22 -11.78
CA PRO A 10 8.35 -0.26 -11.89
C PRO A 10 8.99 1.11 -11.62
N TRP A 11 10.22 1.08 -11.13
CA TRP A 11 11.03 2.27 -10.90
C TRP A 11 10.38 3.26 -9.92
N CYS A 12 9.74 2.74 -8.88
CA CYS A 12 9.04 3.52 -7.88
C CYS A 12 9.75 3.43 -6.54
N GLY A 13 10.47 4.50 -6.16
CA GLY A 13 11.18 4.54 -4.89
C GLY A 13 10.25 4.48 -3.69
N PHE A 14 9.11 5.17 -3.76
CA PHE A 14 8.13 5.15 -2.68
C PHE A 14 7.48 3.77 -2.52
N CYS A 15 7.31 3.04 -3.62
CA CYS A 15 6.82 1.66 -3.55
C CYS A 15 7.80 0.78 -2.78
N SER A 16 9.09 0.93 -3.06
CA SER A 16 10.13 0.20 -2.34
C SER A 16 10.13 0.52 -0.85
N MET A 17 9.91 1.78 -0.50
CA MET A 17 9.85 2.20 0.90
C MET A 17 8.68 1.54 1.65
N VAL A 18 7.50 1.49 1.02
CA VAL A 18 6.33 0.84 1.63
C VAL A 18 6.59 -0.65 1.84
N LYS A 19 7.13 -1.32 0.83
CA LYS A 19 7.44 -2.75 0.95
C LYS A 19 8.43 -3.00 2.08
N ARG A 20 9.43 -2.13 2.21
CA ARG A 20 10.42 -2.23 3.27
C ARG A 20 9.78 -2.06 4.65
N LEU A 21 8.87 -1.10 4.79
CA LEU A 21 8.16 -0.88 6.06
C LEU A 21 7.33 -2.10 6.44
N LEU A 22 6.56 -2.64 5.50
CA LEU A 22 5.73 -3.81 5.74
C LEU A 22 6.59 -5.03 6.13
N ASN A 23 7.71 -5.23 5.44
CA ASN A 23 8.63 -6.32 5.75
C ASN A 23 9.24 -6.14 7.14
N LYS A 24 9.62 -4.92 7.50
CA LYS A 24 10.16 -4.63 8.82
C LYS A 24 9.17 -4.94 9.93
N LYS A 25 7.88 -4.77 9.65
CA LYS A 25 6.80 -5.06 10.60
C LYS A 25 6.32 -6.51 10.54
N ASP A 26 6.96 -7.35 9.73
CA ASP A 26 6.57 -8.75 9.52
C ASP A 26 5.14 -8.89 9.02
N ILE A 27 4.70 -7.96 8.20
CA ILE A 27 3.37 -7.98 7.62
C ILE A 27 3.44 -8.55 6.21
N SER A 28 2.74 -9.64 5.97
CA SER A 28 2.60 -10.22 4.64
C SER A 28 1.69 -9.36 3.79
N PHE A 29 2.03 -9.17 2.54
CA PHE A 29 1.21 -8.37 1.63
C PHE A 29 1.25 -8.96 0.23
N ILE A 30 0.25 -8.60 -0.56
CA ILE A 30 0.16 -8.95 -1.97
C ILE A 30 0.58 -7.72 -2.75
N GLU A 31 1.64 -7.84 -3.54
CA GLU A 31 2.06 -6.77 -4.43
C GLU A 31 1.31 -6.89 -5.75
N ILE A 32 0.64 -5.81 -6.16
CA ILE A 32 -0.05 -5.74 -7.43
C ILE A 32 0.71 -4.76 -8.30
N ASP A 33 1.63 -5.29 -9.12
CA ASP A 33 2.42 -4.47 -10.03
C ASP A 33 1.53 -4.10 -11.22
N VAL A 34 1.18 -2.83 -11.29
CA VAL A 34 0.32 -2.34 -12.35
C VAL A 34 1.07 -2.34 -13.69
N GLY A 35 2.38 -2.01 -13.66
CA GLY A 35 3.20 -1.99 -14.87
C GLY A 35 2.56 -1.14 -15.96
N THR A 36 2.30 -1.79 -17.10
CA THR A 36 1.60 -1.17 -18.23
C THR A 36 0.16 -1.66 -18.36
N ASN A 37 -0.39 -2.27 -17.31
CA ASN A 37 -1.75 -2.82 -17.35
C ASN A 37 -2.77 -1.73 -16.99
N PRO A 38 -3.50 -1.18 -17.98
CA PRO A 38 -4.43 -0.08 -17.71
C PRO A 38 -5.63 -0.51 -16.88
N GLN A 39 -6.01 -1.77 -16.94
CA GLN A 39 -7.16 -2.27 -16.16
C GLN A 39 -6.84 -2.32 -14.68
N LEU A 40 -5.64 -2.74 -14.32
CA LEU A 40 -5.20 -2.73 -12.92
C LEU A 40 -5.07 -1.31 -12.40
N LYS A 41 -4.55 -0.39 -13.22
CA LYS A 41 -4.45 1.01 -12.84
C LYS A 41 -5.84 1.61 -12.63
N LYS A 42 -6.76 1.31 -13.52
CA LYS A 42 -8.13 1.80 -13.39
C LYS A 42 -8.78 1.30 -12.10
N ALA A 43 -8.59 0.02 -11.77
CA ALA A 43 -9.12 -0.54 -10.54
C ALA A 43 -8.56 0.18 -9.31
N MET A 44 -7.25 0.45 -9.30
CA MET A 44 -6.62 1.20 -8.21
C MET A 44 -7.21 2.61 -8.08
N VAL A 45 -7.36 3.32 -9.20
CA VAL A 45 -7.91 4.68 -9.20
C VAL A 45 -9.35 4.68 -8.69
N GLU A 46 -10.17 3.73 -9.12
CA GLU A 46 -11.55 3.64 -8.69
C GLU A 46 -11.66 3.41 -7.18
N LYS A 47 -10.77 2.58 -6.62
CA LYS A 47 -10.80 2.25 -5.21
C LYS A 47 -10.17 3.32 -4.31
N SER A 48 -9.18 4.05 -4.81
CA SER A 48 -8.42 5.00 -4.01
C SER A 48 -8.73 6.46 -4.30
N ASN A 49 -9.34 6.76 -5.44
CA ASN A 49 -9.47 8.11 -5.97
C ASN A 49 -8.13 8.79 -6.21
N ARG A 50 -7.08 8.01 -6.44
CA ARG A 50 -5.73 8.53 -6.65
C ARG A 50 -5.06 7.87 -7.83
N HIS A 51 -4.16 8.61 -8.47
CA HIS A 51 -3.41 8.14 -9.64
C HIS A 51 -1.95 7.87 -9.33
N THR A 52 -1.51 8.09 -8.09
CA THR A 52 -0.12 7.96 -7.70
C THR A 52 0.18 6.58 -7.11
N PHE A 53 1.46 6.25 -6.97
CA PHE A 53 1.94 4.99 -6.43
C PHE A 53 2.90 5.23 -5.27
N PRO A 54 2.92 4.35 -4.28
CA PRO A 54 2.06 3.17 -4.10
C PRO A 54 0.70 3.56 -3.52
N GLN A 55 -0.28 2.65 -3.64
CA GLN A 55 -1.54 2.77 -2.91
C GLN A 55 -1.75 1.48 -2.13
N VAL A 56 -2.07 1.60 -0.85
CA VAL A 56 -2.16 0.49 0.08
C VAL A 56 -3.59 0.29 0.55
N PHE A 57 -4.03 -0.96 0.54
CA PHE A 57 -5.36 -1.35 0.98
C PHE A 57 -5.25 -2.41 2.08
N LEU A 58 -6.09 -2.27 3.08
CA LEU A 58 -6.21 -3.24 4.18
C LEU A 58 -7.62 -3.79 4.18
N ASN A 59 -7.74 -5.10 3.93
CA ASN A 59 -9.04 -5.77 3.84
C ASN A 59 -9.99 -5.06 2.86
N GLY A 60 -9.45 -4.60 1.74
CA GLY A 60 -10.21 -3.92 0.70
C GLY A 60 -10.44 -2.44 0.93
N GLU A 61 -10.05 -1.92 2.07
CA GLU A 61 -10.23 -0.51 2.42
C GLU A 61 -8.95 0.28 2.14
N HIS A 62 -9.09 1.43 1.48
CA HIS A 62 -7.95 2.27 1.14
C HIS A 62 -7.37 2.91 2.39
N ILE A 63 -6.08 2.65 2.64
CA ILE A 63 -5.37 3.21 3.79
C ILE A 63 -4.59 4.45 3.38
N GLY A 64 -3.89 4.41 2.27
CA GLY A 64 -3.14 5.55 1.82
C GLY A 64 -1.92 5.19 1.00
N ASP A 65 -1.02 6.16 0.88
CA ASP A 65 0.25 6.03 0.15
C ASP A 65 1.43 5.86 1.11
N CYS A 66 2.63 5.99 0.57
CA CYS A 66 3.86 5.81 1.36
C CYS A 66 3.94 6.78 2.54
N MET A 67 3.74 8.06 2.27
CA MET A 67 3.87 9.08 3.33
C MET A 67 2.82 8.88 4.42
N GLU A 68 1.62 8.50 4.02
CA GLU A 68 0.55 8.26 4.97
C GLU A 68 0.84 7.04 5.85
N LEU A 69 1.42 5.98 5.30
CA LEU A 69 1.82 4.82 6.09
C LEU A 69 2.92 5.15 7.08
N TYR A 70 3.94 5.88 6.64
CA TYR A 70 5.01 6.30 7.54
C TYR A 70 4.49 7.25 8.62
N ASP A 71 3.51 8.09 8.30
CA ASP A 71 2.88 8.96 9.27
C ASP A 71 2.13 8.15 10.34
N LEU A 72 1.41 7.11 9.93
CA LEU A 72 0.75 6.21 10.87
C LEU A 72 1.76 5.54 11.80
N ASP A 73 2.89 5.11 11.25
CA ASP A 73 3.93 4.46 12.04
C ASP A 73 4.51 5.44 13.06
N ARG A 74 4.80 6.67 12.63
CA ARG A 74 5.35 7.69 13.50
C ARG A 74 4.40 8.03 14.66
N LYS A 75 3.10 7.99 14.41
CA LYS A 75 2.08 8.27 15.43
C LYS A 75 1.73 7.08 16.30
N GLY A 76 2.35 5.92 16.06
CA GLY A 76 2.06 4.71 16.81
C GLY A 76 0.72 4.06 16.46
N LEU A 77 0.14 4.43 15.32
CA LEU A 77 -1.17 3.92 14.89
C LEU A 77 -1.07 2.76 13.91
N PHE A 78 0.10 2.57 13.29
CA PHE A 78 0.30 1.53 12.29
C PHE A 78 0.02 0.14 12.85
N ASP A 79 0.63 -0.19 13.99
CA ASP A 79 0.49 -1.51 14.57
C ASP A 79 -0.96 -1.78 14.98
N LYS A 80 -1.64 -0.78 15.52
CA LYS A 80 -3.06 -0.92 15.89
C LYS A 80 -3.93 -1.25 14.69
N LEU A 81 -3.63 -0.65 13.56
CA LEU A 81 -4.43 -0.82 12.34
C LEU A 81 -4.12 -2.15 11.65
N PHE A 82 -2.84 -2.47 11.49
CA PHE A 82 -2.40 -3.61 10.67
C PHE A 82 -2.22 -4.91 11.44
N LEU A 83 -2.02 -4.85 12.75
CA LEU A 83 -1.73 -6.03 13.57
C LEU A 83 -2.87 -6.40 14.52
N SER A 84 -3.99 -5.75 14.40
CA SER A 84 -5.14 -6.06 15.25
C SER A 84 -5.95 -7.26 14.72
#